data_1ed2bc450b578d48122664fcc5570459
#
_entry.id   1ed2bc450b578d48122664fcc5570459
#
_cell.length_a   1.000
_cell.length_b   1.000
_cell.length_c   1.000
_cell.angle_alpha   90.00
_cell.angle_beta   90.00
_cell.angle_gamma   90.00
#
_symmetry.space_group_name_H-M   'P 1'
#
loop_
_entity.id
_entity.type
_entity.pdbx_description
1 polymer ?
#
loop_
_entity_poly.entity_id
_entity_poly.type
_entity_poly.pdbx_seq_one_letter_code
_entity_poly.pdbx_strand_id
1 'polypeptide(L)'
;MTTTATPSSATPEPHPVHAFNQAVIEEFRANRGRVGGPFEGGRLLLITTTGARSGRPHTNPVGYLPDGDRVLIIASAGGGPHHPAWYHNLVAHPVLTVEDGTFTYEARAEILTGEERDLLFARAAEADQGWAEYQRGTTRAIPVVALTQIDAGPPAGGDPAALLLGVHDAFRRELSIVREEFAASGPTLMAQLKVNCLTVCDNLHAHHTMEDRGLFPAMGRQHPQLAPQLDRLRAEHETVATLLAELRATLGRTDATPAGLLPDVDRLIAELEAHLTYEEEILLPLLEQAA
;
A
#
# COMPACT_ATOMS: atom_id res chain seq x y z
N MET A 1 53.27 -40.28 0.25
CA MET A 1 52.47 -39.29 -0.49
C MET A 1 51.10 -39.21 0.19
N THR A 2 50.94 -38.24 1.07
CA THR A 2 49.73 -38.08 1.86
C THR A 2 48.88 -36.98 1.17
N THR A 3 47.77 -37.37 0.57
CA THR A 3 46.85 -36.45 -0.12
C THR A 3 45.93 -35.80 0.94
N THR A 4 46.16 -34.52 1.20
CA THR A 4 45.31 -33.70 2.05
C THR A 4 44.07 -33.30 1.26
N ALA A 5 42.90 -33.82 1.62
CA ALA A 5 41.62 -33.39 1.08
C ALA A 5 41.24 -32.05 1.68
N THR A 6 41.07 -31.05 0.83
CA THR A 6 40.54 -29.73 1.18
C THR A 6 39.05 -29.86 1.53
N PRO A 7 38.55 -29.34 2.66
CA PRO A 7 37.13 -29.37 2.93
C PRO A 7 36.40 -28.39 1.98
N SER A 8 35.46 -28.91 1.22
CA SER A 8 34.51 -28.13 0.42
C SER A 8 33.68 -27.27 1.33
N SER A 9 33.79 -25.94 1.22
CA SER A 9 32.94 -24.98 1.88
C SER A 9 31.59 -24.94 1.14
N ALA A 10 30.70 -25.88 1.46
CA ALA A 10 29.32 -25.79 1.04
C ALA A 10 28.70 -24.60 1.80
N THR A 11 28.32 -23.56 1.08
CA THR A 11 27.49 -22.47 1.62
C THR A 11 26.20 -23.12 2.14
N PRO A 12 25.80 -22.89 3.40
CA PRO A 12 24.57 -23.49 3.93
C PRO A 12 23.38 -23.02 3.08
N GLU A 13 22.51 -23.96 2.68
CA GLU A 13 21.29 -23.62 1.96
C GLU A 13 20.44 -22.66 2.83
N PRO A 14 19.88 -21.61 2.22
CA PRO A 14 19.05 -20.66 2.96
C PRO A 14 17.83 -21.38 3.54
N HIS A 15 17.45 -21.01 4.75
CA HIS A 15 16.24 -21.54 5.39
C HIS A 15 15.03 -21.34 4.46
N PRO A 16 14.11 -22.31 4.29
CA PRO A 16 12.99 -22.25 3.33
C PRO A 16 12.18 -20.97 3.38
N VAL A 17 11.91 -20.43 4.57
CA VAL A 17 11.20 -19.14 4.75
C VAL A 17 12.03 -17.97 4.19
N HIS A 18 13.36 -18.01 4.32
CA HIS A 18 14.21 -16.94 3.78
C HIS A 18 14.25 -16.97 2.25
N ALA A 19 14.34 -18.15 1.65
CA ALA A 19 14.28 -18.31 0.19
C ALA A 19 12.92 -17.87 -0.37
N PHE A 20 11.82 -18.22 0.30
CA PHE A 20 10.48 -17.78 -0.06
C PHE A 20 10.34 -16.25 0.00
N ASN A 21 10.73 -15.63 1.11
CA ASN A 21 10.67 -14.17 1.25
C ASN A 21 11.52 -13.47 0.19
N GLN A 22 12.70 -14.02 -0.15
CA GLN A 22 13.56 -13.45 -1.17
C GLN A 22 12.89 -13.44 -2.55
N ALA A 23 12.22 -14.53 -2.94
CA ALA A 23 11.48 -14.61 -4.19
C ALA A 23 10.32 -13.58 -4.23
N VAL A 24 9.59 -13.43 -3.12
CA VAL A 24 8.53 -12.41 -2.99
C VAL A 24 9.09 -10.99 -3.12
N ILE A 25 10.23 -10.69 -2.49
CA ILE A 25 10.88 -9.38 -2.58
C ILE A 25 11.29 -9.06 -4.02
N GLU A 26 11.87 -10.03 -4.73
CA GLU A 26 12.29 -9.87 -6.12
C GLU A 26 11.07 -9.64 -7.04
N GLU A 27 10.01 -10.42 -6.89
CA GLU A 27 8.76 -10.28 -7.64
C GLU A 27 8.08 -8.92 -7.36
N PHE A 28 7.98 -8.53 -6.09
CA PHE A 28 7.43 -7.25 -5.67
C PHE A 28 8.12 -6.06 -6.35
N ARG A 29 9.46 -6.05 -6.34
CA ARG A 29 10.24 -4.98 -6.95
C ARG A 29 10.17 -4.99 -8.48
N ALA A 30 10.15 -6.18 -9.09
CA ALA A 30 10.02 -6.34 -10.54
C ALA A 30 8.66 -5.87 -11.07
N ASN A 31 7.59 -6.04 -10.28
CA ASN A 31 6.21 -5.80 -10.69
C ASN A 31 5.55 -4.61 -9.97
N ARG A 32 6.34 -3.65 -9.44
CA ARG A 32 5.83 -2.44 -8.79
C ARG A 32 4.79 -2.74 -7.69
N GLY A 33 5.13 -3.67 -6.79
CA GLY A 33 4.29 -4.02 -5.65
C GLY A 33 3.28 -5.14 -5.90
N ARG A 34 3.17 -5.67 -7.11
CA ARG A 34 2.28 -6.80 -7.43
C ARG A 34 3.01 -8.11 -7.23
N VAL A 35 2.42 -9.02 -6.48
CA VAL A 35 2.94 -10.36 -6.20
C VAL A 35 1.81 -11.37 -6.41
N GLY A 36 2.11 -12.45 -7.11
CA GLY A 36 1.16 -13.53 -7.36
C GLY A 36 1.09 -14.57 -6.24
N GLY A 37 0.48 -15.72 -6.56
CA GLY A 37 0.36 -16.84 -5.64
C GLY A 37 -0.42 -16.51 -4.37
N PRO A 38 0.15 -16.78 -3.16
CA PRO A 38 -0.55 -16.52 -1.89
C PRO A 38 -0.84 -15.04 -1.61
N PHE A 39 -0.24 -14.11 -2.37
CA PHE A 39 -0.39 -12.67 -2.19
C PHE A 39 -1.17 -12.01 -3.32
N GLU A 40 -1.67 -12.79 -4.27
CA GLU A 40 -2.46 -12.26 -5.38
C GLU A 40 -3.69 -11.49 -4.89
N GLY A 41 -3.88 -10.26 -5.38
CA GLY A 41 -4.95 -9.36 -4.93
C GLY A 41 -4.78 -8.80 -3.51
N GLY A 42 -3.69 -9.15 -2.80
CA GLY A 42 -3.42 -8.68 -1.44
C GLY A 42 -2.61 -7.39 -1.38
N ARG A 43 -2.73 -6.68 -0.26
CA ARG A 43 -1.89 -5.52 0.06
C ARG A 43 -0.60 -5.98 0.72
N LEU A 44 0.54 -5.66 0.10
CA LEU A 44 1.86 -6.04 0.57
C LEU A 44 2.79 -4.82 0.61
N LEU A 45 3.65 -4.76 1.63
CA LEU A 45 4.77 -3.84 1.73
C LEU A 45 6.07 -4.64 1.87
N LEU A 46 7.18 -4.04 1.46
CA LEU A 46 8.50 -4.45 1.92
C LEU A 46 8.93 -3.51 3.04
N ILE A 47 9.22 -4.09 4.21
CA ILE A 47 9.78 -3.33 5.34
C ILE A 47 11.24 -3.70 5.51
N THR A 48 12.12 -2.69 5.53
CA THR A 48 13.54 -2.88 5.84
C THR A 48 13.83 -2.33 7.23
N THR A 49 14.10 -3.25 8.17
CA THR A 49 14.34 -2.97 9.59
C THR A 49 15.81 -3.12 9.94
N THR A 50 16.30 -2.34 10.92
CA THR A 50 17.65 -2.48 11.48
C THR A 50 17.68 -3.62 12.51
N GLY A 51 18.49 -4.64 12.28
CA GLY A 51 18.58 -5.82 13.15
C GLY A 51 18.96 -5.45 14.59
N ALA A 52 18.11 -5.80 15.56
CA ALA A 52 18.28 -5.47 16.98
C ALA A 52 19.63 -5.93 17.57
N ARG A 53 20.20 -7.02 17.05
CA ARG A 53 21.48 -7.58 17.51
C ARG A 53 22.62 -7.33 16.53
N SER A 54 22.33 -7.34 15.24
CA SER A 54 23.36 -7.28 14.19
C SER A 54 23.65 -5.86 13.70
N GLY A 55 22.72 -4.91 13.90
CA GLY A 55 22.76 -3.59 13.28
C GLY A 55 22.64 -3.59 11.75
N ARG A 56 22.45 -4.77 11.13
CA ARG A 56 22.34 -4.90 9.67
C ARG A 56 20.90 -4.73 9.20
N PRO A 57 20.68 -4.21 7.98
CA PRO A 57 19.34 -4.14 7.40
C PRO A 57 18.79 -5.54 7.09
N HIS A 58 17.48 -5.71 7.31
CA HIS A 58 16.74 -6.93 7.00
C HIS A 58 15.40 -6.54 6.35
N THR A 59 15.21 -6.97 5.10
CA THR A 59 13.98 -6.72 4.34
C THR A 59 13.03 -7.91 4.47
N ASN A 60 11.76 -7.63 4.75
CA ASN A 60 10.69 -8.63 4.85
C ASN A 60 9.44 -8.15 4.10
N PRO A 61 8.77 -9.03 3.33
CA PRO A 61 7.42 -8.77 2.84
C PRO A 61 6.43 -8.93 4.01
N VAL A 62 5.50 -8.00 4.12
CA VAL A 62 4.44 -8.01 5.14
C VAL A 62 3.12 -7.55 4.54
N GLY A 63 2.03 -8.25 4.86
CA GLY A 63 0.68 -7.76 4.56
C GLY A 63 0.35 -6.55 5.42
N TYR A 64 -0.40 -5.58 4.86
CA TYR A 64 -0.81 -4.39 5.59
C TYR A 64 -2.29 -4.08 5.44
N LEU A 65 -2.80 -3.26 6.35
CA LEU A 65 -4.16 -2.74 6.34
C LEU A 65 -4.10 -1.21 6.40
N PRO A 66 -4.79 -0.48 5.54
CA PRO A 66 -4.97 0.96 5.66
C PRO A 66 -5.66 1.35 6.97
N ASP A 67 -5.24 2.48 7.56
CA ASP A 67 -5.81 3.04 8.78
C ASP A 67 -5.69 4.57 8.78
N GLY A 68 -6.37 5.24 7.84
CA GLY A 68 -6.29 6.69 7.64
C GLY A 68 -4.93 7.11 7.09
N ASP A 69 -4.20 7.92 7.84
CA ASP A 69 -2.86 8.44 7.50
C ASP A 69 -1.70 7.51 7.87
N ARG A 70 -2.01 6.33 8.41
CA ARG A 70 -1.05 5.29 8.79
C ARG A 70 -1.44 3.93 8.19
N VAL A 71 -0.53 2.98 8.21
CA VAL A 71 -0.80 1.59 7.84
C VAL A 71 -0.52 0.67 9.02
N LEU A 72 -1.28 -0.42 9.12
CA LEU A 72 -1.12 -1.43 10.16
C LEU A 72 -0.46 -2.66 9.59
N ILE A 73 0.53 -3.20 10.29
CA ILE A 73 1.13 -4.51 10.02
C ILE A 73 0.97 -5.41 11.25
N ILE A 74 0.73 -6.71 11.01
CA ILE A 74 0.39 -7.66 12.07
C ILE A 74 1.51 -8.67 12.25
N ALA A 75 2.11 -8.72 13.44
CA ALA A 75 3.26 -9.56 13.77
C ALA A 75 2.85 -11.01 14.08
N SER A 76 2.11 -11.64 13.15
CA SER A 76 1.51 -12.97 13.34
C SER A 76 2.54 -14.11 13.36
N ALA A 77 3.59 -14.05 12.54
CA ALA A 77 4.52 -15.16 12.29
C ALA A 77 3.77 -16.49 12.01
N GLY A 78 2.65 -16.41 11.22
CA GLY A 78 1.83 -17.57 10.89
C GLY A 78 1.20 -18.25 12.11
N GLY A 79 0.93 -17.52 13.21
CA GLY A 79 0.42 -18.09 14.47
C GLY A 79 1.47 -18.83 15.30
N GLY A 80 2.75 -18.73 14.94
CA GLY A 80 3.85 -19.37 15.67
C GLY A 80 4.03 -18.83 17.10
N PRO A 81 4.78 -19.58 17.97
CA PRO A 81 4.91 -19.24 19.39
C PRO A 81 5.78 -18.00 19.66
N HIS A 82 6.54 -17.56 18.68
CA HIS A 82 7.45 -16.41 18.80
C HIS A 82 7.03 -15.27 17.87
N HIS A 83 7.34 -14.04 18.27
CA HIS A 83 7.20 -12.90 17.37
C HIS A 83 8.21 -12.99 16.22
N PRO A 84 7.87 -12.45 15.02
CA PRO A 84 8.82 -12.42 13.91
C PRO A 84 10.03 -11.53 14.26
N ALA A 85 11.18 -11.80 13.63
CA ALA A 85 12.41 -11.07 13.90
C ALA A 85 12.28 -9.56 13.65
N TRP A 86 11.56 -9.16 12.60
CA TRP A 86 11.33 -7.76 12.28
C TRP A 86 10.59 -7.00 13.40
N TYR A 87 9.69 -7.67 14.14
CA TYR A 87 9.03 -7.06 15.30
C TYR A 87 10.03 -6.68 16.39
N HIS A 88 10.95 -7.59 16.74
CA HIS A 88 12.01 -7.31 17.72
C HIS A 88 12.95 -6.20 17.24
N ASN A 89 13.18 -6.11 15.93
CA ASN A 89 13.96 -5.05 15.33
C ASN A 89 13.26 -3.69 15.52
N LEU A 90 11.94 -3.61 15.25
CA LEU A 90 11.16 -2.38 15.41
C LEU A 90 11.03 -1.92 16.87
N VAL A 91 10.98 -2.87 17.82
CA VAL A 91 11.02 -2.54 19.27
C VAL A 91 12.36 -1.88 19.64
N ALA A 92 13.46 -2.35 19.06
CA ALA A 92 14.79 -1.79 19.32
C ALA A 92 15.09 -0.52 18.50
N HIS A 93 14.64 -0.48 17.27
CA HIS A 93 14.87 0.58 16.28
C HIS A 93 13.56 0.90 15.55
N PRO A 94 12.76 1.87 16.03
CA PRO A 94 11.40 2.10 15.54
C PRO A 94 11.33 2.81 14.18
N VAL A 95 12.45 3.25 13.61
CA VAL A 95 12.51 3.83 12.26
C VAL A 95 12.90 2.74 11.27
N LEU A 96 12.19 2.69 10.14
CA LEU A 96 12.37 1.69 9.11
C LEU A 96 12.17 2.31 7.73
N THR A 97 12.69 1.65 6.70
CA THR A 97 12.35 1.96 5.31
C THR A 97 11.17 1.10 4.87
N VAL A 98 10.23 1.70 4.17
CA VAL A 98 9.05 1.06 3.57
C VAL A 98 9.11 1.22 2.06
N GLU A 99 8.86 0.12 1.32
CA GLU A 99 8.62 0.12 -0.12
C GLU A 99 7.16 -0.32 -0.34
N ASP A 100 6.33 0.51 -0.99
CA ASP A 100 4.92 0.20 -1.27
C ASP A 100 4.65 -0.21 -2.72
N GLY A 101 5.72 -0.29 -3.52
CA GLY A 101 5.70 -0.60 -4.95
C GLY A 101 5.73 0.64 -5.85
N THR A 102 5.39 1.80 -5.32
CA THR A 102 5.47 3.10 -6.02
C THR A 102 6.56 3.96 -5.39
N PHE A 103 6.57 4.05 -4.06
CA PHE A 103 7.48 4.87 -3.28
C PHE A 103 8.35 4.05 -2.36
N THR A 104 9.50 4.62 -2.03
CA THR A 104 10.35 4.19 -0.91
C THR A 104 10.46 5.38 0.04
N TYR A 105 10.06 5.19 1.30
CA TYR A 105 10.03 6.25 2.30
C TYR A 105 10.44 5.74 3.69
N GLU A 106 10.79 6.66 4.58
CA GLU A 106 10.99 6.34 6.00
C GLU A 106 9.68 6.41 6.77
N ALA A 107 9.48 5.43 7.63
CA ALA A 107 8.34 5.38 8.54
C ALA A 107 8.80 5.17 9.98
N ARG A 108 7.95 5.60 10.92
CA ARG A 108 8.08 5.30 12.34
C ARG A 108 7.06 4.25 12.74
N ALA A 109 7.54 3.20 13.37
CA ALA A 109 6.71 2.15 13.94
C ALA A 109 6.30 2.50 15.37
N GLU A 110 5.00 2.30 15.65
CA GLU A 110 4.41 2.33 16.98
C GLU A 110 3.81 0.96 17.31
N ILE A 111 4.23 0.36 18.42
CA ILE A 111 3.68 -0.90 18.89
C ILE A 111 2.39 -0.60 19.65
N LEU A 112 1.26 -0.96 19.08
CA LEU A 112 -0.03 -0.70 19.69
C LEU A 112 -0.29 -1.65 20.86
N THR A 113 -0.91 -1.13 21.91
CA THR A 113 -1.19 -1.87 23.14
C THR A 113 -2.61 -1.61 23.65
N GLY A 114 -3.07 -2.42 24.59
CA GLY A 114 -4.37 -2.25 25.28
C GLY A 114 -5.56 -2.27 24.31
N GLU A 115 -6.56 -1.44 24.58
CA GLU A 115 -7.82 -1.39 23.84
C GLU A 115 -7.65 -1.05 22.36
N GLU A 116 -6.71 -0.19 22.01
CA GLU A 116 -6.45 0.18 20.61
C GLU A 116 -5.94 -1.04 19.81
N ARG A 117 -4.95 -1.75 20.35
CA ARG A 117 -4.47 -3.01 19.74
C ARG A 117 -5.60 -4.00 19.55
N ASP A 118 -6.43 -4.20 20.59
CA ASP A 118 -7.48 -5.19 20.58
C ASP A 118 -8.59 -4.85 19.57
N LEU A 119 -8.97 -3.57 19.49
CA LEU A 119 -9.93 -3.06 18.51
C LEU A 119 -9.42 -3.25 17.08
N LEU A 120 -8.17 -2.85 16.80
CA LEU A 120 -7.61 -2.90 15.45
C LEU A 120 -7.31 -4.34 15.02
N PHE A 121 -6.91 -5.21 15.94
CA PHE A 121 -6.78 -6.63 15.66
C PHE A 121 -8.14 -7.30 15.38
N ALA A 122 -9.19 -6.95 16.14
CA ALA A 122 -10.54 -7.45 15.90
C ALA A 122 -11.07 -7.02 14.53
N ARG A 123 -10.82 -5.75 14.14
CA ARG A 123 -11.15 -5.22 12.80
C ARG A 123 -10.43 -5.97 11.68
N ALA A 124 -9.15 -6.28 11.86
CA ALA A 124 -8.39 -7.10 10.92
C ALA A 124 -8.95 -8.54 10.82
N ALA A 125 -9.28 -9.15 11.95
CA ALA A 125 -9.84 -10.50 12.01
C ALA A 125 -11.28 -10.58 11.45
N GLU A 126 -12.06 -9.49 11.50
CA GLU A 126 -13.35 -9.39 10.82
C GLU A 126 -13.16 -9.39 9.29
N ALA A 127 -12.17 -8.67 8.80
CA ALA A 127 -11.89 -8.56 7.36
C ALA A 127 -11.29 -9.85 6.78
N ASP A 128 -10.42 -10.52 7.54
CA ASP A 128 -9.79 -11.78 7.17
C ASP A 128 -9.68 -12.69 8.39
N GLN A 129 -10.46 -13.80 8.38
CA GLN A 129 -10.51 -14.78 9.45
C GLN A 129 -9.18 -15.49 9.73
N GLY A 130 -8.24 -15.45 8.77
CA GLY A 130 -6.89 -15.99 8.95
C GLY A 130 -6.15 -15.34 10.12
N TRP A 131 -6.39 -14.07 10.42
CA TRP A 131 -5.82 -13.40 11.59
C TRP A 131 -6.36 -14.02 12.91
N ALA A 132 -7.66 -14.29 12.97
CA ALA A 132 -8.26 -14.96 14.12
C ALA A 132 -7.75 -16.40 14.28
N GLU A 133 -7.50 -17.10 13.17
CA GLU A 133 -6.89 -18.45 13.18
C GLU A 133 -5.47 -18.41 13.73
N TYR A 134 -4.66 -17.48 13.29
CA TYR A 134 -3.31 -17.29 13.83
C TYR A 134 -3.32 -16.98 15.34
N GLN A 135 -4.25 -16.15 15.82
CA GLN A 135 -4.37 -15.86 17.25
C GLN A 135 -4.81 -17.11 18.05
N ARG A 136 -5.68 -17.95 17.48
CA ARG A 136 -6.07 -19.23 18.13
C ARG A 136 -4.92 -20.24 18.17
N GLY A 137 -3.99 -20.18 17.24
CA GLY A 137 -2.81 -21.05 17.17
C GLY A 137 -1.72 -20.72 18.20
N THR A 138 -1.82 -19.60 18.93
CA THR A 138 -0.79 -19.16 19.88
C THR A 138 -1.38 -18.55 21.14
N THR A 139 -0.66 -18.71 22.26
CA THR A 139 -1.03 -18.11 23.56
C THR A 139 -0.55 -16.66 23.72
N ARG A 140 0.38 -16.20 22.88
CA ARG A 140 0.83 -14.81 22.90
C ARG A 140 -0.21 -13.90 22.25
N ALA A 141 -0.38 -12.69 22.76
CA ALA A 141 -1.09 -11.67 22.00
C ALA A 141 -0.28 -11.31 20.74
N ILE A 142 -0.89 -11.45 19.56
CA ILE A 142 -0.25 -11.07 18.29
C ILE A 142 -0.19 -9.54 18.22
N PRO A 143 0.99 -8.91 18.10
CA PRO A 143 1.09 -7.46 18.06
C PRO A 143 0.53 -6.86 16.78
N VAL A 144 -0.07 -5.68 16.90
CA VAL A 144 -0.37 -4.77 15.81
C VAL A 144 0.61 -3.61 15.89
N VAL A 145 1.22 -3.27 14.77
CA VAL A 145 2.18 -2.19 14.65
C VAL A 145 1.66 -1.17 13.65
N ALA A 146 1.52 0.07 14.07
CA ALA A 146 1.20 1.18 13.19
C ALA A 146 2.48 1.77 12.59
N LEU A 147 2.47 2.05 11.30
CA LEU A 147 3.55 2.71 10.59
C LEU A 147 3.05 4.07 10.08
N THR A 148 3.70 5.14 10.53
CA THR A 148 3.44 6.51 10.07
C THR A 148 4.64 7.02 9.29
N GLN A 149 4.43 7.52 8.09
CA GLN A 149 5.49 8.13 7.28
C GLN A 149 6.06 9.36 7.99
N ILE A 150 7.39 9.51 8.02
CA ILE A 150 8.10 10.59 8.72
C ILE A 150 8.88 11.53 7.80
N ASP A 151 9.13 11.12 6.56
CA ASP A 151 9.70 11.96 5.52
C ASP A 151 8.59 12.40 4.55
N ALA A 152 8.58 13.67 4.20
CA ALA A 152 7.58 14.23 3.31
C ALA A 152 8.11 14.29 1.87
N GLY A 153 7.49 13.56 0.97
CA GLY A 153 7.62 13.77 -0.48
C GLY A 153 8.31 12.65 -1.25
N PRO A 154 8.11 12.65 -2.57
CA PRO A 154 8.82 11.75 -3.46
C PRO A 154 10.34 12.03 -3.40
N PRO A 155 11.19 11.02 -3.67
CA PRO A 155 12.63 11.21 -3.69
C PRO A 155 13.00 12.33 -4.66
N ALA A 156 13.81 13.28 -4.18
CA ALA A 156 14.28 14.39 -5.01
C ALA A 156 15.12 13.83 -6.17
N GLY A 157 14.75 14.17 -7.42
CA GLY A 157 15.50 13.79 -8.62
C GLY A 157 14.99 12.54 -9.35
N GLY A 158 13.76 12.08 -9.07
CA GLY A 158 13.12 11.03 -9.87
C GLY A 158 12.64 11.53 -11.23
N ASP A 159 12.50 10.59 -12.19
CA ASP A 159 11.87 10.88 -13.50
C ASP A 159 10.37 11.24 -13.27
N PRO A 160 9.94 12.47 -13.65
CA PRO A 160 8.57 12.91 -13.43
C PRO A 160 7.52 12.04 -14.16
N ALA A 161 7.86 11.52 -15.34
CA ALA A 161 6.98 10.66 -16.10
C ALA A 161 6.80 9.30 -15.39
N ALA A 162 7.90 8.71 -14.91
CA ALA A 162 7.85 7.47 -14.13
C ALA A 162 7.10 7.65 -12.81
N LEU A 163 7.20 8.83 -12.18
CA LEU A 163 6.47 9.17 -10.96
C LEU A 163 4.96 9.24 -11.21
N LEU A 164 4.52 9.97 -12.24
CA LEU A 164 3.12 10.07 -12.64
C LEU A 164 2.52 8.67 -12.87
N LEU A 165 3.15 7.88 -13.73
CA LEU A 165 2.71 6.50 -14.03
C LEU A 165 2.67 5.63 -12.77
N GLY A 166 3.66 5.75 -11.87
CA GLY A 166 3.71 4.98 -10.63
C GLY A 166 2.53 5.30 -9.70
N VAL A 167 2.18 6.58 -9.56
CA VAL A 167 1.03 7.04 -8.75
C VAL A 167 -0.28 6.53 -9.36
N HIS A 168 -0.46 6.66 -10.67
CA HIS A 168 -1.66 6.17 -11.37
C HIS A 168 -1.81 4.66 -11.25
N ASP A 169 -0.73 3.89 -11.44
CA ASP A 169 -0.74 2.44 -11.24
C ASP A 169 -1.11 2.05 -9.80
N ALA A 170 -0.68 2.84 -8.81
CA ALA A 170 -1.06 2.61 -7.41
C ALA A 170 -2.57 2.82 -7.19
N PHE A 171 -3.17 3.89 -7.75
CA PHE A 171 -4.62 4.10 -7.67
C PHE A 171 -5.41 3.00 -8.39
N ARG A 172 -5.01 2.62 -9.60
CA ARG A 172 -5.63 1.50 -10.34
C ARG A 172 -5.62 0.22 -9.52
N ARG A 173 -4.48 -0.09 -8.89
CA ARG A 173 -4.33 -1.28 -8.04
C ARG A 173 -5.23 -1.22 -6.82
N GLU A 174 -5.19 -0.13 -6.05
CA GLU A 174 -5.98 0.01 -4.83
C GLU A 174 -7.49 -0.02 -5.10
N LEU A 175 -7.95 0.63 -6.17
CA LEU A 175 -9.36 0.59 -6.58
C LEU A 175 -9.80 -0.80 -7.02
N SER A 176 -8.93 -1.55 -7.72
CA SER A 176 -9.21 -2.95 -8.07
C SER A 176 -9.38 -3.81 -6.82
N ILE A 177 -8.47 -3.67 -5.82
CA ILE A 177 -8.56 -4.39 -4.55
C ILE A 177 -9.84 -4.03 -3.80
N VAL A 178 -10.15 -2.73 -3.67
CA VAL A 178 -11.39 -2.27 -3.01
C VAL A 178 -12.63 -2.84 -3.71
N ARG A 179 -12.67 -2.80 -5.02
CA ARG A 179 -13.78 -3.37 -5.81
C ARG A 179 -13.96 -4.87 -5.56
N GLU A 180 -12.88 -5.62 -5.55
CA GLU A 180 -12.90 -7.06 -5.27
C GLU A 180 -13.37 -7.34 -3.84
N GLU A 181 -12.91 -6.54 -2.85
CA GLU A 181 -13.37 -6.62 -1.46
C GLU A 181 -14.87 -6.36 -1.35
N PHE A 182 -15.43 -5.34 -2.07
CA PHE A 182 -16.86 -5.11 -2.12
C PHE A 182 -17.61 -6.28 -2.77
N ALA A 183 -17.13 -6.82 -3.88
CA ALA A 183 -17.74 -7.92 -4.60
C ALA A 183 -17.72 -9.24 -3.81
N ALA A 184 -16.69 -9.49 -3.02
CA ALA A 184 -16.54 -10.67 -2.17
C ALA A 184 -17.25 -10.54 -0.82
N SER A 185 -17.66 -9.33 -0.42
CA SER A 185 -18.27 -9.06 0.88
C SER A 185 -19.68 -9.65 0.96
N GLY A 186 -20.05 -10.10 2.17
CA GLY A 186 -21.41 -10.50 2.53
C GLY A 186 -22.37 -9.30 2.63
N PRO A 187 -23.53 -9.47 3.27
CA PRO A 187 -24.55 -8.40 3.34
C PRO A 187 -24.17 -7.22 4.23
N THR A 188 -23.16 -7.39 5.09
CA THR A 188 -22.72 -6.38 6.06
C THR A 188 -21.46 -5.68 5.60
N LEU A 189 -21.46 -4.36 5.62
CA LEU A 189 -20.28 -3.55 5.33
C LEU A 189 -19.31 -3.63 6.51
N MET A 190 -18.19 -4.32 6.31
CA MET A 190 -17.14 -4.49 7.33
C MET A 190 -16.39 -3.18 7.60
N ALA A 191 -15.95 -3.00 8.84
CA ALA A 191 -15.29 -1.75 9.26
C ALA A 191 -13.98 -1.50 8.48
N GLN A 192 -13.19 -2.54 8.22
CA GLN A 192 -11.95 -2.41 7.45
C GLN A 192 -12.21 -2.03 5.99
N LEU A 193 -13.21 -2.62 5.34
CA LEU A 193 -13.58 -2.27 3.95
C LEU A 193 -13.97 -0.79 3.84
N LYS A 194 -14.71 -0.28 4.83
CA LYS A 194 -15.04 1.13 4.90
C LYS A 194 -13.78 2.00 5.02
N VAL A 195 -12.83 1.63 5.88
CA VAL A 195 -11.54 2.35 6.03
C VAL A 195 -10.74 2.28 4.73
N ASN A 196 -10.64 1.12 4.09
CA ASN A 196 -9.93 0.96 2.81
C ASN A 196 -10.47 1.93 1.76
N CYS A 197 -11.79 1.95 1.58
CA CYS A 197 -12.44 2.83 0.62
C CYS A 197 -12.22 4.32 0.94
N LEU A 198 -12.36 4.73 2.21
CA LEU A 198 -12.14 6.12 2.61
C LEU A 198 -10.69 6.56 2.41
N THR A 199 -9.72 5.70 2.72
CA THR A 199 -8.29 5.99 2.51
C THR A 199 -7.98 6.25 1.04
N VAL A 200 -8.50 5.41 0.12
CA VAL A 200 -8.33 5.63 -1.33
C VAL A 200 -8.98 6.96 -1.75
N CYS A 201 -10.17 7.26 -1.25
CA CYS A 201 -10.86 8.52 -1.53
C CYS A 201 -10.06 9.75 -1.08
N ASP A 202 -9.45 9.68 0.11
CA ASP A 202 -8.63 10.78 0.66
C ASP A 202 -7.35 10.98 -0.14
N ASN A 203 -6.66 9.90 -0.47
CA ASN A 203 -5.43 9.93 -1.26
C ASN A 203 -5.68 10.48 -2.67
N LEU A 204 -6.76 10.04 -3.33
CA LEU A 204 -7.13 10.52 -4.67
C LEU A 204 -7.49 12.01 -4.66
N HIS A 205 -8.25 12.46 -3.66
CA HIS A 205 -8.55 13.89 -3.50
C HIS A 205 -7.28 14.73 -3.26
N ALA A 206 -6.34 14.24 -2.46
CA ALA A 206 -5.07 14.91 -2.21
C ALA A 206 -4.22 14.99 -3.48
N HIS A 207 -4.16 13.93 -4.27
CA HIS A 207 -3.46 13.86 -5.56
C HIS A 207 -3.98 14.93 -6.53
N HIS A 208 -5.25 14.92 -6.87
CA HIS A 208 -5.87 15.92 -7.75
C HIS A 208 -5.69 17.35 -7.24
N THR A 209 -5.76 17.55 -5.91
CA THR A 209 -5.51 18.88 -5.31
C THR A 209 -4.07 19.37 -5.54
N MET A 210 -3.08 18.46 -5.49
CA MET A 210 -1.68 18.81 -5.78
C MET A 210 -1.48 19.16 -7.26
N GLU A 211 -2.12 18.45 -8.17
CA GLU A 211 -2.07 18.72 -9.59
C GLU A 211 -2.71 20.06 -9.94
N ASP A 212 -3.91 20.32 -9.46
CA ASP A 212 -4.62 21.58 -9.69
C ASP A 212 -3.88 22.79 -9.15
N ARG A 213 -3.19 22.67 -8.02
CA ARG A 213 -2.46 23.78 -7.40
C ARG A 213 -1.00 23.91 -7.83
N GLY A 214 -0.38 22.81 -8.25
CA GLY A 214 1.06 22.72 -8.55
C GLY A 214 1.36 22.42 -10.00
N LEU A 215 1.05 21.20 -10.44
CA LEU A 215 1.45 20.66 -11.74
C LEU A 215 0.79 21.42 -12.88
N PHE A 216 -0.53 21.53 -12.92
CA PHE A 216 -1.25 22.17 -14.02
C PHE A 216 -0.93 23.67 -14.20
N PRO A 217 -0.82 24.48 -13.12
CA PRO A 217 -0.32 25.85 -13.28
C PRO A 217 1.11 25.93 -13.80
N ALA A 218 2.00 25.01 -13.42
CA ALA A 218 3.37 24.98 -13.93
C ALA A 218 3.40 24.63 -15.42
N MET A 219 2.67 23.58 -15.82
CA MET A 219 2.54 23.15 -17.22
C MET A 219 1.90 24.23 -18.08
N GLY A 220 0.85 24.90 -17.60
CA GLY A 220 0.19 26.01 -18.34
C GLY A 220 1.10 27.21 -18.55
N ARG A 221 2.05 27.50 -17.66
CA ARG A 221 3.06 28.55 -17.87
C ARG A 221 4.11 28.16 -18.91
N GLN A 222 4.54 26.90 -18.92
CA GLN A 222 5.56 26.40 -19.85
C GLN A 222 4.97 26.08 -21.22
N HIS A 223 3.74 25.64 -21.28
CA HIS A 223 3.02 25.18 -22.47
C HIS A 223 1.62 25.82 -22.58
N PRO A 224 1.51 27.14 -22.90
CA PRO A 224 0.24 27.88 -22.95
C PRO A 224 -0.79 27.27 -23.91
N GLN A 225 -0.35 26.53 -24.92
CA GLN A 225 -1.21 25.82 -25.89
C GLN A 225 -2.01 24.69 -25.26
N LEU A 226 -1.65 24.21 -24.07
CA LEU A 226 -2.37 23.16 -23.35
C LEU A 226 -3.56 23.66 -22.51
N ALA A 227 -3.82 24.97 -22.49
CA ALA A 227 -4.88 25.52 -21.64
C ALA A 227 -6.22 24.79 -21.79
N PRO A 228 -6.72 24.46 -23.01
CA PRO A 228 -7.98 23.72 -23.15
C PRO A 228 -7.94 22.30 -22.53
N GLN A 229 -6.80 21.60 -22.66
CA GLN A 229 -6.63 20.25 -22.10
C GLN A 229 -6.54 20.29 -20.57
N LEU A 230 -5.80 21.25 -20.01
CA LEU A 230 -5.70 21.43 -18.56
C LEU A 230 -7.04 21.86 -17.95
N ASP A 231 -7.83 22.67 -18.66
CA ASP A 231 -9.19 23.03 -18.20
C ASP A 231 -10.12 21.82 -18.23
N ARG A 232 -9.99 20.94 -19.22
CA ARG A 232 -10.73 19.66 -19.25
C ARG A 232 -10.33 18.77 -18.09
N LEU A 233 -9.02 18.57 -17.81
CA LEU A 233 -8.55 17.77 -16.68
C LEU A 233 -9.12 18.28 -15.34
N ARG A 234 -9.14 19.61 -15.12
CA ARG A 234 -9.77 20.21 -13.94
C ARG A 234 -11.26 19.90 -13.84
N ALA A 235 -12.00 19.96 -14.94
CA ALA A 235 -13.41 19.62 -14.95
C ALA A 235 -13.65 18.12 -14.64
N GLU A 236 -12.76 17.25 -15.08
CA GLU A 236 -12.77 15.83 -14.73
C GLU A 236 -12.45 15.62 -13.24
N HIS A 237 -11.50 16.38 -12.64
CA HIS A 237 -11.26 16.39 -11.19
C HIS A 237 -12.51 16.77 -10.39
N GLU A 238 -13.28 17.78 -10.84
CA GLU A 238 -14.55 18.17 -10.20
C GLU A 238 -15.58 17.03 -10.25
N THR A 239 -15.63 16.30 -11.37
CA THR A 239 -16.50 15.13 -11.53
C THR A 239 -16.12 14.02 -10.56
N VAL A 240 -14.83 13.65 -10.51
CA VAL A 240 -14.31 12.64 -9.58
C VAL A 240 -14.56 13.07 -8.13
N ALA A 241 -14.30 14.34 -7.78
CA ALA A 241 -14.56 14.85 -6.42
C ALA A 241 -16.03 14.72 -6.01
N THR A 242 -16.96 14.93 -6.95
CA THR A 242 -18.39 14.72 -6.71
C THR A 242 -18.71 13.25 -6.42
N LEU A 243 -18.17 12.31 -7.22
CA LEU A 243 -18.35 10.87 -7.00
C LEU A 243 -17.77 10.42 -5.66
N LEU A 244 -16.59 10.94 -5.28
CA LEU A 244 -15.98 10.66 -3.98
C LEU A 244 -16.86 11.16 -2.82
N ALA A 245 -17.48 12.34 -2.95
CA ALA A 245 -18.38 12.88 -1.94
C ALA A 245 -19.66 12.03 -1.81
N GLU A 246 -20.26 11.60 -2.92
CA GLU A 246 -21.42 10.71 -2.94
C GLU A 246 -21.11 9.35 -2.30
N LEU A 247 -19.97 8.75 -2.64
CA LEU A 247 -19.51 7.47 -2.08
C LEU A 247 -19.28 7.57 -0.58
N ARG A 248 -18.61 8.65 -0.10
CA ARG A 248 -18.43 8.93 1.35
C ARG A 248 -19.75 9.09 2.08
N ALA A 249 -20.71 9.83 1.50
CA ALA A 249 -22.02 10.02 2.09
C ALA A 249 -22.75 8.67 2.25
N THR A 250 -22.70 7.81 1.22
CA THR A 250 -23.30 6.48 1.27
C THR A 250 -22.61 5.57 2.27
N LEU A 251 -21.27 5.56 2.34
CA LEU A 251 -20.49 4.83 3.37
C LEU A 251 -20.82 5.27 4.80
N GLY A 252 -21.25 6.51 4.98
CA GLY A 252 -21.67 7.07 6.29
C GLY A 252 -23.03 6.57 6.77
N ARG A 253 -23.84 5.97 5.92
CA ARG A 253 -25.19 5.49 6.27
C ARG A 253 -25.13 4.21 7.08
N THR A 254 -26.07 4.05 8.00
CA THR A 254 -26.18 2.85 8.84
C THR A 254 -26.75 1.64 8.09
N ASP A 255 -27.45 1.88 6.97
CA ASP A 255 -28.06 0.88 6.10
C ASP A 255 -27.21 0.59 4.84
N ALA A 256 -25.99 1.12 4.76
CA ALA A 256 -25.08 0.87 3.65
C ALA A 256 -24.69 -0.62 3.57
N THR A 257 -24.78 -1.19 2.38
CA THR A 257 -24.37 -2.56 2.10
C THR A 257 -23.32 -2.58 1.00
N PRO A 258 -22.39 -3.57 0.98
CA PRO A 258 -21.42 -3.70 -0.10
C PRO A 258 -22.07 -3.79 -1.47
N ALA A 259 -23.13 -4.56 -1.63
CA ALA A 259 -23.87 -4.71 -2.90
C ALA A 259 -24.50 -3.37 -3.35
N GLY A 260 -24.95 -2.54 -2.42
CA GLY A 260 -25.52 -1.22 -2.73
C GLY A 260 -24.45 -0.18 -3.13
N LEU A 261 -23.23 -0.34 -2.65
CA LEU A 261 -22.09 0.55 -2.92
C LEU A 261 -21.32 0.17 -4.19
N LEU A 262 -21.35 -1.10 -4.60
CA LEU A 262 -20.56 -1.60 -5.73
C LEU A 262 -20.81 -0.82 -7.04
N PRO A 263 -22.05 -0.44 -7.42
CA PRO A 263 -22.27 0.39 -8.60
C PRO A 263 -21.61 1.78 -8.54
N ASP A 264 -21.55 2.40 -7.37
CA ASP A 264 -20.88 3.68 -7.18
C ASP A 264 -19.35 3.54 -7.28
N VAL A 265 -18.81 2.45 -6.73
CA VAL A 265 -17.39 2.08 -6.88
C VAL A 265 -17.06 1.81 -8.34
N ASP A 266 -17.87 1.04 -9.07
CA ASP A 266 -17.67 0.74 -10.49
C ASP A 266 -17.70 2.03 -11.33
N ARG A 267 -18.63 2.95 -11.04
CA ARG A 267 -18.70 4.26 -11.71
C ARG A 267 -17.48 5.11 -11.46
N LEU A 268 -17.01 5.19 -10.20
CA LEU A 268 -15.79 5.92 -9.83
C LEU A 268 -14.56 5.36 -10.59
N ILE A 269 -14.42 4.04 -10.65
CA ILE A 269 -13.31 3.39 -11.35
C ILE A 269 -13.34 3.74 -12.85
N ALA A 270 -14.51 3.70 -13.49
CA ALA A 270 -14.65 3.99 -14.91
C ALA A 270 -14.28 5.46 -15.24
N GLU A 271 -14.78 6.42 -14.45
CA GLU A 271 -14.46 7.84 -14.64
C GLU A 271 -12.99 8.12 -14.37
N LEU A 272 -12.42 7.54 -13.30
CA LEU A 272 -11.03 7.71 -12.98
C LEU A 272 -10.11 7.10 -14.05
N GLU A 273 -10.40 5.90 -14.56
CA GLU A 273 -9.60 5.27 -15.61
C GLU A 273 -9.56 6.11 -16.89
N ALA A 274 -10.72 6.67 -17.28
CA ALA A 274 -10.79 7.57 -18.43
C ALA A 274 -9.98 8.85 -18.20
N HIS A 275 -10.05 9.43 -17.01
CA HIS A 275 -9.29 10.59 -16.60
C HIS A 275 -7.78 10.33 -16.61
N LEU A 276 -7.31 9.29 -15.89
CA LEU A 276 -5.88 8.97 -15.80
C LEU A 276 -5.28 8.67 -17.19
N THR A 277 -6.03 7.96 -18.05
CA THR A 277 -5.60 7.68 -19.42
C THR A 277 -5.43 8.98 -20.21
N TYR A 278 -6.40 9.90 -20.13
CA TYR A 278 -6.34 11.17 -20.85
C TYR A 278 -5.20 12.06 -20.32
N GLU A 279 -4.99 12.08 -19.01
CA GLU A 279 -3.89 12.84 -18.41
C GLU A 279 -2.53 12.30 -18.85
N GLU A 280 -2.33 10.99 -18.84
CA GLU A 280 -1.13 10.32 -19.33
C GLU A 280 -0.86 10.68 -20.81
N GLU A 281 -1.88 10.64 -21.67
CA GLU A 281 -1.75 11.01 -23.09
C GLU A 281 -1.26 12.45 -23.28
N ILE A 282 -1.68 13.38 -22.43
CA ILE A 282 -1.34 14.81 -22.55
C ILE A 282 -0.01 15.14 -21.89
N LEU A 283 0.26 14.60 -20.70
CA LEU A 283 1.41 15.05 -19.89
C LEU A 283 2.68 14.23 -20.13
N LEU A 284 2.59 12.90 -20.35
CA LEU A 284 3.79 12.07 -20.50
C LEU A 284 4.76 12.56 -21.58
N PRO A 285 4.31 12.91 -22.82
CA PRO A 285 5.23 13.37 -23.85
C PRO A 285 6.03 14.63 -23.48
N LEU A 286 5.51 15.43 -22.55
CA LEU A 286 6.15 16.66 -22.09
C LEU A 286 7.07 16.41 -20.90
N LEU A 287 6.67 15.53 -20.00
CA LEU A 287 7.48 15.14 -18.83
C LEU A 287 8.73 14.37 -19.26
N GLU A 288 8.64 13.50 -20.27
CA GLU A 288 9.77 12.78 -20.87
C GLU A 288 10.78 13.70 -21.57
N GLN A 289 10.32 14.85 -22.12
CA GLN A 289 11.21 15.83 -22.74
C GLN A 289 11.94 16.73 -21.73
N ALA A 290 11.44 16.80 -20.49
CA ALA A 290 11.99 17.62 -19.42
C ALA A 290 13.01 16.88 -18.56
N ALA A 291 13.12 15.55 -18.69
CA ALA A 291 14.06 14.68 -17.99
C ALA A 291 15.41 14.61 -18.74
#